data_6a85f47b1eb6c029292f29046c772d84
#
_entry.id   6a85f47b1eb6c029292f29046c772d84
#
_cell.length_a   1.000
_cell.length_b   1.000
_cell.length_c   1.000
_cell.angle_alpha   90.00
_cell.angle_beta   90.00
_cell.angle_gamma   90.00
#
_symmetry.space_group_name_H-M   'P 1'
#
loop_
_entity.id
_entity.type
_entity.pdbx_description
1 polymer ?
#
loop_
_entity_poly.entity_id
_entity_poly.type
_entity_poly.pdbx_seq_one_letter_code
_entity_poly.pdbx_strand_id
1 'polypeptide(L)'
;MLLASILVLAAAAVAAVAAGGMLPGSAGRPCQAAFVPAFFSPAGWTRAVTGSNVPNTMILDITTSGAGSAPEPAFQAAVKKAQAAGVTVLGYANTSFGARPATAVEQDVRHYKAWYGVTSILLDQAATGAGKLGYYRRLAGFIRSVDPGAAVWLNPGLYPDQRYMAIASVVMAFEGPYSGYSRLRVPAWVSRYPAAKFAHTIYATPGSQLASAISLARSRHAGWVFVTDRSGANPYDGLPGFWPREQATVARGCHG
;
A
#
# COMPACT_ATOMS: atom_id res chain seq x y z
N MET A 1 -53.94 30.07 -29.10
CA MET A 1 -53.65 28.92 -28.22
C MET A 1 -52.15 28.69 -28.21
N LEU A 2 -51.44 29.19 -27.18
CA LEU A 2 -50.00 29.04 -27.02
C LEU A 2 -49.75 27.75 -26.25
N LEU A 3 -48.98 26.82 -26.80
CA LEU A 3 -48.46 25.66 -26.11
C LEU A 3 -47.07 26.00 -25.55
N ALA A 4 -46.97 26.05 -24.22
CA ALA A 4 -45.72 26.24 -23.51
C ALA A 4 -45.01 24.88 -23.35
N SER A 5 -43.85 24.72 -23.96
CA SER A 5 -42.99 23.56 -23.77
C SER A 5 -42.14 23.75 -22.48
N ILE A 6 -42.36 22.88 -21.50
CA ILE A 6 -41.56 22.84 -20.29
C ILE A 6 -40.30 22.01 -20.57
N LEU A 7 -39.14 22.66 -20.52
CA LEU A 7 -37.83 22.02 -20.63
C LEU A 7 -37.42 21.57 -19.19
N VAL A 8 -37.39 20.27 -18.96
CA VAL A 8 -36.87 19.69 -17.72
C VAL A 8 -35.35 19.55 -17.85
N LEU A 9 -34.59 20.41 -17.18
CA LEU A 9 -33.15 20.23 -17.02
C LEU A 9 -32.90 19.17 -15.94
N ALA A 10 -32.42 17.99 -16.33
CA ALA A 10 -31.85 17.04 -15.42
C ALA A 10 -30.43 17.48 -15.03
N ALA A 11 -30.26 17.97 -13.82
CA ALA A 11 -28.94 18.23 -13.27
C ALA A 11 -28.28 16.91 -12.85
N ALA A 12 -27.29 16.46 -13.61
CA ALA A 12 -26.42 15.37 -13.23
C ALA A 12 -25.46 15.88 -12.15
N ALA A 13 -25.66 15.45 -10.90
CA ALA A 13 -24.70 15.68 -9.83
C ALA A 13 -23.49 14.77 -10.07
N VAL A 14 -22.40 15.34 -10.55
CA VAL A 14 -21.08 14.70 -10.55
C VAL A 14 -20.56 14.74 -9.12
N ALA A 15 -20.59 13.61 -8.43
CA ALA A 15 -19.90 13.44 -7.17
C ALA A 15 -18.39 13.46 -7.43
N ALA A 16 -17.75 14.58 -7.18
CA ALA A 16 -16.31 14.67 -7.12
C ALA A 16 -15.83 13.87 -5.92
N VAL A 17 -15.21 12.72 -6.18
CA VAL A 17 -14.42 12.00 -5.19
C VAL A 17 -13.25 12.92 -4.82
N ALA A 18 -13.32 13.54 -3.66
CA ALA A 18 -12.26 14.36 -3.12
C ALA A 18 -11.04 13.46 -2.90
N ALA A 19 -10.04 13.57 -3.76
CA ALA A 19 -8.68 13.20 -3.42
C ALA A 19 -8.36 13.95 -2.13
N GLY A 20 -8.07 13.22 -1.04
CA GLY A 20 -7.77 13.79 0.27
C GLY A 20 -6.58 14.75 0.18
N GLY A 21 -6.88 16.01 -0.17
CA GLY A 21 -5.95 17.11 -0.13
C GLY A 21 -5.62 17.39 1.34
N MET A 22 -4.39 17.14 1.73
CA MET A 22 -3.84 17.62 2.97
C MET A 22 -3.91 19.14 2.97
N LEU A 23 -4.70 19.74 3.88
CA LEU A 23 -4.74 21.18 4.09
C LEU A 23 -3.35 21.68 4.52
N PRO A 24 -2.83 22.76 3.93
CA PRO A 24 -1.59 23.39 4.39
C PRO A 24 -1.87 24.19 5.67
N GLY A 25 -1.29 23.78 6.79
CA GLY A 25 -1.33 24.66 7.97
C GLY A 25 -1.38 23.93 9.32
N SER A 26 -0.31 23.30 9.67
CA SER A 26 0.32 23.28 11.00
C SER A 26 1.61 22.47 10.87
N ALA A 27 2.69 22.92 11.51
CA ALA A 27 3.93 22.15 11.63
C ALA A 27 3.76 20.95 12.58
N GLY A 28 2.61 20.27 12.51
CA GLY A 28 2.30 19.03 13.18
C GLY A 28 3.11 17.90 12.56
N ARG A 29 3.53 16.94 13.39
CA ARG A 29 4.20 15.72 12.94
C ARG A 29 3.38 15.07 11.84
N PRO A 30 4.00 14.60 10.73
CA PRO A 30 3.26 14.00 9.63
C PRO A 30 2.44 12.81 10.12
N CYS A 31 1.15 12.80 9.79
CA CYS A 31 0.26 11.67 10.08
C CYS A 31 0.81 10.39 9.48
N GLN A 32 0.81 9.32 10.27
CA GLN A 32 1.07 7.98 9.76
C GLN A 32 -0.24 7.27 9.44
N ALA A 33 -0.21 6.36 8.47
CA ALA A 33 -1.28 5.43 8.16
C ALA A 33 -0.79 3.99 8.31
N ALA A 34 -1.68 3.11 8.76
CA ALA A 34 -1.39 1.68 8.78
C ALA A 34 -1.76 1.06 7.43
N PHE A 35 -0.94 0.12 6.97
CA PHE A 35 -1.23 -0.75 5.84
C PHE A 35 -0.99 -2.21 6.23
N VAL A 36 -1.49 -3.16 5.46
CA VAL A 36 -1.33 -4.59 5.78
C VAL A 36 -0.82 -5.35 4.55
N PRO A 37 0.37 -5.95 4.61
CA PRO A 37 0.72 -7.04 3.71
C PRO A 37 -0.18 -8.24 4.04
N ALA A 38 -1.25 -8.42 3.24
CA ALA A 38 -2.31 -9.36 3.60
C ALA A 38 -2.12 -10.71 2.89
N PHE A 39 -0.99 -11.39 3.18
CA PHE A 39 -0.60 -12.68 2.61
C PHE A 39 -1.26 -13.84 3.37
N PHE A 40 -2.56 -13.74 3.55
CA PHE A 40 -3.37 -14.71 4.26
C PHE A 40 -4.64 -15.09 3.49
N SER A 41 -5.32 -16.13 3.94
CA SER A 41 -6.46 -16.73 3.26
C SER A 41 -7.63 -15.73 3.04
N PRO A 42 -8.54 -16.01 2.08
CA PRO A 42 -9.74 -15.19 1.86
C PRO A 42 -10.61 -15.03 3.13
N ALA A 43 -10.65 -16.04 3.99
CA ALA A 43 -11.34 -15.95 5.28
C ALA A 43 -10.62 -14.95 6.22
N GLY A 44 -9.28 -14.89 6.18
CA GLY A 44 -8.48 -13.90 6.88
C GLY A 44 -8.77 -12.48 6.38
N TRP A 45 -8.84 -12.29 5.07
CA TRP A 45 -9.26 -11.03 4.44
C TRP A 45 -10.61 -10.57 4.94
N THR A 46 -11.60 -11.47 4.92
CA THR A 46 -12.95 -11.18 5.40
C THR A 46 -12.97 -10.75 6.87
N ARG A 47 -12.18 -11.42 7.73
CA ARG A 47 -12.06 -11.04 9.15
C ARG A 47 -11.40 -9.67 9.33
N ALA A 48 -10.35 -9.37 8.55
CA ALA A 48 -9.62 -8.11 8.64
C ALA A 48 -10.48 -6.87 8.36
N VAL A 49 -11.52 -7.03 7.55
CA VAL A 49 -12.43 -5.93 7.17
C VAL A 49 -13.79 -5.99 7.89
N THR A 50 -13.89 -6.80 8.95
CA THR A 50 -15.08 -6.89 9.79
C THR A 50 -14.83 -6.19 11.12
N GLY A 51 -15.71 -5.28 11.52
CA GLY A 51 -15.59 -4.52 12.78
C GLY A 51 -15.04 -3.10 12.58
N SER A 52 -14.53 -2.49 13.65
CA SER A 52 -14.17 -1.07 13.70
C SER A 52 -12.72 -0.75 13.32
N ASN A 53 -11.85 -1.76 13.28
CA ASN A 53 -10.42 -1.57 13.02
C ASN A 53 -10.04 -2.04 11.61
N VAL A 54 -10.75 -1.52 10.60
CA VAL A 54 -10.51 -1.85 9.19
C VAL A 54 -9.22 -1.18 8.72
N PRO A 55 -8.31 -1.90 8.03
CA PRO A 55 -7.10 -1.31 7.46
C PRO A 55 -7.42 -0.26 6.39
N ASN A 56 -6.62 0.78 6.28
CA ASN A 56 -6.74 1.75 5.17
C ASN A 56 -6.31 1.14 3.84
N THR A 57 -5.28 0.29 3.86
CA THR A 57 -4.68 -0.32 2.68
C THR A 57 -4.31 -1.77 2.97
N MET A 58 -4.62 -2.66 2.02
CA MET A 58 -4.22 -4.07 2.07
C MET A 58 -3.55 -4.48 0.75
N ILE A 59 -2.52 -5.30 0.86
CA ILE A 59 -1.80 -5.84 -0.30
C ILE A 59 -2.28 -7.26 -0.55
N LEU A 60 -2.81 -7.51 -1.75
CA LEU A 60 -3.37 -8.78 -2.19
C LEU A 60 -2.28 -9.64 -2.84
N ASP A 61 -1.87 -10.69 -2.16
CA ASP A 61 -1.05 -11.76 -2.72
C ASP A 61 -1.93 -12.99 -3.04
N ILE A 62 -1.98 -13.35 -4.30
CA ILE A 62 -2.70 -14.56 -4.77
C ILE A 62 -1.71 -15.72 -4.89
N THR A 63 -0.53 -15.41 -5.45
CA THR A 63 0.59 -16.33 -5.56
C THR A 63 1.88 -15.61 -5.23
N THR A 64 2.91 -16.32 -4.85
CA THR A 64 4.25 -15.74 -4.57
C THR A 64 4.87 -15.01 -5.77
N SER A 65 4.21 -15.03 -6.93
CA SER A 65 4.67 -14.36 -8.16
C SER A 65 3.78 -13.19 -8.58
N GLY A 66 2.46 -13.26 -8.35
CA GLY A 66 1.49 -12.27 -8.83
C GLY A 66 0.05 -12.77 -8.80
N ALA A 67 -0.75 -12.35 -9.78
CA ALA A 67 -2.20 -12.61 -9.84
C ALA A 67 -2.59 -14.07 -10.13
N GLY A 68 -1.63 -14.92 -10.47
CA GLY A 68 -1.91 -16.31 -10.84
C GLY A 68 -2.35 -16.47 -12.30
N SER A 69 -2.75 -17.73 -12.65
CA SER A 69 -3.14 -18.12 -14.02
C SER A 69 -4.66 -18.12 -14.24
N ALA A 70 -5.45 -18.05 -13.17
CA ALA A 70 -6.91 -18.02 -13.20
C ALA A 70 -7.44 -17.19 -12.01
N PRO A 71 -8.68 -16.63 -12.12
CA PRO A 71 -9.29 -15.93 -11.01
C PRO A 71 -9.63 -16.88 -9.86
N GLU A 72 -9.42 -16.44 -8.63
CA GLU A 72 -9.76 -17.15 -7.40
C GLU A 72 -11.07 -16.59 -6.81
N PRO A 73 -12.23 -17.28 -6.95
CA PRO A 73 -13.53 -16.73 -6.55
C PRO A 73 -13.61 -16.30 -5.09
N ALA A 74 -12.93 -17.02 -4.21
CA ALA A 74 -12.91 -16.68 -2.78
C ALA A 74 -12.16 -15.36 -2.51
N PHE A 75 -11.07 -15.09 -3.24
CA PHE A 75 -10.38 -13.80 -3.18
C PHE A 75 -11.17 -12.68 -3.87
N GLN A 76 -11.89 -12.97 -4.98
CA GLN A 76 -12.77 -11.99 -5.60
C GLN A 76 -13.82 -11.47 -4.61
N ALA A 77 -14.48 -12.38 -3.89
CA ALA A 77 -15.47 -12.02 -2.86
C ALA A 77 -14.83 -11.23 -1.70
N ALA A 78 -13.67 -11.65 -1.23
CA ALA A 78 -12.95 -10.98 -0.14
C ALA A 78 -12.47 -9.58 -0.51
N VAL A 79 -11.92 -9.39 -1.71
CA VAL A 79 -11.49 -8.08 -2.25
C VAL A 79 -12.69 -7.15 -2.41
N LYS A 80 -13.78 -7.63 -3.00
CA LYS A 80 -15.03 -6.84 -3.13
C LYS A 80 -15.54 -6.36 -1.76
N LYS A 81 -15.50 -7.23 -0.75
CA LYS A 81 -15.88 -6.86 0.62
C LYS A 81 -14.94 -5.82 1.22
N ALA A 82 -13.62 -5.95 1.00
CA ALA A 82 -12.63 -4.99 1.47
C ALA A 82 -12.82 -3.61 0.82
N GLN A 83 -13.01 -3.57 -0.49
CA GLN A 83 -13.28 -2.33 -1.24
C GLN A 83 -14.58 -1.67 -0.78
N ALA A 84 -15.65 -2.45 -0.53
CA ALA A 84 -16.91 -1.94 0.01
C ALA A 84 -16.77 -1.37 1.45
N ALA A 85 -15.79 -1.85 2.22
CA ALA A 85 -15.41 -1.32 3.53
C ALA A 85 -14.47 -0.09 3.44
N GLY A 86 -14.17 0.42 2.24
CA GLY A 86 -13.31 1.57 2.03
C GLY A 86 -11.81 1.28 1.99
N VAL A 87 -11.43 0.00 1.93
CA VAL A 87 -10.01 -0.40 1.88
C VAL A 87 -9.44 -0.17 0.48
N THR A 88 -8.31 0.51 0.39
CA THR A 88 -7.51 0.53 -0.83
C THR A 88 -6.79 -0.80 -0.98
N VAL A 89 -6.99 -1.50 -2.10
CA VAL A 89 -6.32 -2.78 -2.37
C VAL A 89 -5.25 -2.59 -3.41
N LEU A 90 -4.03 -3.06 -3.10
CA LEU A 90 -2.93 -3.18 -4.06
C LEU A 90 -2.75 -4.65 -4.45
N GLY A 91 -2.58 -4.93 -5.74
CA GLY A 91 -2.13 -6.24 -6.21
C GLY A 91 -0.63 -6.41 -5.98
N TYR A 92 -0.21 -7.60 -5.58
CA TYR A 92 1.20 -7.97 -5.42
C TYR A 92 1.77 -8.49 -6.73
N ALA A 93 2.94 -8.00 -7.14
CA ALA A 93 3.68 -8.54 -8.28
C ALA A 93 5.18 -8.60 -7.97
N ASN A 94 5.74 -9.81 -7.90
CA ASN A 94 7.16 -10.03 -7.72
C ASN A 94 7.92 -9.61 -8.97
N THR A 95 9.02 -8.86 -8.81
CA THR A 95 9.86 -8.39 -9.93
C THR A 95 11.22 -9.09 -10.00
N SER A 96 11.55 -9.94 -9.03
CA SER A 96 12.85 -10.62 -8.91
C SER A 96 14.02 -9.65 -9.12
N PHE A 97 13.99 -8.52 -8.43
CA PHE A 97 14.98 -7.43 -8.51
C PHE A 97 15.17 -6.90 -9.95
N GLY A 98 14.09 -6.89 -10.73
CA GLY A 98 14.08 -6.49 -12.14
C GLY A 98 14.65 -7.55 -13.09
N ALA A 99 14.70 -8.81 -12.69
CA ALA A 99 15.05 -9.95 -13.55
C ALA A 99 13.82 -10.59 -14.20
N ARG A 100 12.64 -10.53 -13.56
CA ARG A 100 11.40 -11.05 -14.15
C ARG A 100 11.03 -10.24 -15.40
N PRO A 101 10.63 -10.91 -16.53
CA PRO A 101 10.22 -10.19 -17.73
C PRO A 101 9.12 -9.16 -17.45
N ALA A 102 9.28 -7.92 -17.91
CA ALA A 102 8.29 -6.87 -17.69
C ALA A 102 6.91 -7.25 -18.23
N THR A 103 6.84 -7.95 -19.37
CA THR A 103 5.59 -8.45 -19.95
C THR A 103 4.83 -9.42 -19.04
N ALA A 104 5.53 -10.23 -18.24
CA ALA A 104 4.91 -11.12 -17.27
C ALA A 104 4.30 -10.34 -16.10
N VAL A 105 4.98 -9.28 -15.62
CA VAL A 105 4.43 -8.38 -14.60
C VAL A 105 3.25 -7.56 -15.13
N GLU A 106 3.36 -7.07 -16.38
CA GLU A 106 2.25 -6.38 -17.06
C GLU A 106 1.02 -7.29 -17.23
N GLN A 107 1.23 -8.60 -17.39
CA GLN A 107 0.11 -9.57 -17.43
C GLN A 107 -0.56 -9.69 -16.06
N ASP A 108 0.20 -9.75 -14.94
CA ASP A 108 -0.40 -9.72 -13.61
C ASP A 108 -1.24 -8.46 -13.38
N VAL A 109 -0.76 -7.30 -13.82
CA VAL A 109 -1.52 -6.04 -13.71
C VAL A 109 -2.86 -6.13 -14.44
N ARG A 110 -2.88 -6.72 -15.66
CA ARG A 110 -4.14 -6.95 -16.40
C ARG A 110 -5.07 -7.90 -15.66
N HIS A 111 -4.53 -9.00 -15.11
CA HIS A 111 -5.29 -9.98 -14.34
C HIS A 111 -5.88 -9.36 -13.07
N TYR A 112 -5.09 -8.60 -12.29
CA TYR A 112 -5.60 -7.90 -11.11
C TYR A 112 -6.77 -6.98 -11.44
N LYS A 113 -6.67 -6.21 -12.53
CA LYS A 113 -7.79 -5.36 -12.99
C LYS A 113 -9.00 -6.19 -13.40
N ALA A 114 -8.78 -7.17 -14.28
CA ALA A 114 -9.87 -7.94 -14.89
C ALA A 114 -10.60 -8.84 -13.87
N TRP A 115 -9.85 -9.46 -12.94
CA TRP A 115 -10.41 -10.45 -12.03
C TRP A 115 -10.85 -9.87 -10.69
N TYR A 116 -10.15 -8.85 -10.19
CA TYR A 116 -10.35 -8.33 -8.83
C TYR A 116 -10.71 -6.84 -8.79
N GLY A 117 -10.73 -6.14 -9.95
CA GLY A 117 -10.95 -4.69 -10.00
C GLY A 117 -9.83 -3.88 -9.32
N VAL A 118 -8.62 -4.46 -9.21
CA VAL A 118 -7.47 -3.86 -8.55
C VAL A 118 -6.52 -3.29 -9.58
N THR A 119 -6.21 -1.98 -9.49
CA THR A 119 -5.34 -1.27 -10.44
C THR A 119 -4.05 -0.75 -9.82
N SER A 120 -4.05 -0.48 -8.51
CA SER A 120 -2.84 -0.12 -7.76
C SER A 120 -2.00 -1.36 -7.48
N ILE A 121 -0.67 -1.26 -7.62
CA ILE A 121 0.23 -2.42 -7.57
C ILE A 121 1.41 -2.16 -6.64
N LEU A 122 1.72 -3.16 -5.82
CA LEU A 122 3.01 -3.32 -5.18
C LEU A 122 3.93 -4.14 -6.09
N LEU A 123 5.00 -3.54 -6.55
CA LEU A 123 6.11 -4.21 -7.23
C LEU A 123 7.11 -4.67 -6.17
N ASP A 124 7.02 -5.94 -5.81
CA ASP A 124 7.83 -6.54 -4.75
C ASP A 124 9.20 -7.02 -5.26
N GLN A 125 10.12 -7.29 -4.32
CA GLN A 125 11.52 -7.57 -4.61
C GLN A 125 12.07 -6.55 -5.62
N ALA A 126 11.90 -5.28 -5.32
CA ALA A 126 12.38 -4.22 -6.19
C ALA A 126 13.89 -4.05 -6.06
N ALA A 127 14.57 -3.82 -7.19
CA ALA A 127 15.99 -3.51 -7.19
C ALA A 127 16.27 -2.15 -6.52
N THR A 128 17.41 -2.05 -5.86
CA THR A 128 17.85 -0.83 -5.17
C THR A 128 18.76 0.06 -6.01
N GLY A 129 19.48 -0.54 -6.96
CA GLY A 129 20.49 0.15 -7.77
C GLY A 129 19.91 0.82 -9.01
N ALA A 130 20.62 1.84 -9.51
CA ALA A 130 20.21 2.65 -10.66
C ALA A 130 20.05 1.89 -11.98
N GLY A 131 20.70 0.73 -12.14
CA GLY A 131 20.67 -0.03 -13.40
C GLY A 131 19.31 -0.57 -13.81
N LYS A 132 18.33 -0.60 -12.89
CA LYS A 132 16.98 -1.10 -13.17
C LYS A 132 15.90 0.00 -13.26
N LEU A 133 16.29 1.27 -13.20
CA LEU A 133 15.34 2.39 -13.30
C LEU A 133 14.48 2.34 -14.57
N GLY A 134 15.04 1.97 -15.72
CA GLY A 134 14.29 1.82 -16.96
C GLY A 134 13.20 0.77 -16.89
N TYR A 135 13.48 -0.37 -16.25
CA TYR A 135 12.53 -1.44 -16.02
C TYR A 135 11.34 -0.96 -15.17
N TYR A 136 11.60 -0.32 -14.03
CA TYR A 136 10.52 0.17 -13.15
C TYR A 136 9.76 1.36 -13.74
N ARG A 137 10.40 2.24 -14.54
CA ARG A 137 9.70 3.29 -15.29
C ARG A 137 8.69 2.69 -16.29
N ARG A 138 9.10 1.64 -17.02
CA ARG A 138 8.22 0.92 -17.94
C ARG A 138 7.01 0.36 -17.20
N LEU A 139 7.21 -0.38 -16.11
CA LEU A 139 6.12 -0.97 -15.33
C LEU A 139 5.20 0.10 -14.74
N ALA A 140 5.74 1.15 -14.14
CA ALA A 140 4.94 2.25 -13.61
C ALA A 140 4.14 2.98 -14.69
N GLY A 141 4.73 3.18 -15.87
CA GLY A 141 4.04 3.73 -17.04
C GLY A 141 2.89 2.84 -17.48
N PHE A 142 3.12 1.52 -17.55
CA PHE A 142 2.10 0.55 -17.89
C PHE A 142 0.95 0.54 -16.87
N ILE A 143 1.24 0.47 -15.56
CA ILE A 143 0.22 0.50 -14.50
C ILE A 143 -0.66 1.76 -14.63
N ARG A 144 -0.05 2.94 -14.82
CA ARG A 144 -0.78 4.20 -15.00
C ARG A 144 -1.50 4.32 -16.33
N SER A 145 -1.12 3.56 -17.36
CA SER A 145 -1.88 3.47 -18.61
C SER A 145 -3.16 2.64 -18.44
N VAL A 146 -3.16 1.67 -17.51
CA VAL A 146 -4.33 0.86 -17.15
C VAL A 146 -5.32 1.65 -16.31
N ASP A 147 -4.82 2.50 -15.42
CA ASP A 147 -5.57 3.45 -14.61
C ASP A 147 -4.67 4.65 -14.23
N PRO A 148 -4.95 5.86 -14.73
CA PRO A 148 -4.15 7.05 -14.41
C PRO A 148 -4.08 7.37 -12.90
N GLY A 149 -5.08 6.95 -12.10
CA GLY A 149 -5.13 7.11 -10.65
C GLY A 149 -4.38 6.03 -9.86
N ALA A 150 -3.85 5.01 -10.53
CA ALA A 150 -3.22 3.88 -9.87
C ALA A 150 -1.96 4.27 -9.09
N ALA A 151 -1.88 3.83 -7.84
CA ALA A 151 -0.67 3.92 -7.05
C ALA A 151 0.33 2.81 -7.42
N VAL A 152 1.60 3.19 -7.52
CA VAL A 152 2.71 2.25 -7.72
C VAL A 152 3.55 2.24 -6.46
N TRP A 153 3.50 1.15 -5.72
CA TRP A 153 4.39 0.93 -4.59
C TRP A 153 5.59 0.08 -5.02
N LEU A 154 6.76 0.38 -4.50
CA LEU A 154 7.96 -0.42 -4.69
C LEU A 154 8.42 -0.97 -3.34
N ASN A 155 8.69 -2.27 -3.27
CA ASN A 155 9.29 -2.89 -2.10
C ASN A 155 10.72 -3.38 -2.38
N PRO A 156 11.73 -2.54 -2.19
CA PRO A 156 13.12 -2.97 -2.15
C PRO A 156 13.56 -3.48 -0.76
N GLY A 157 12.73 -3.36 0.28
CA GLY A 157 13.03 -3.71 1.67
C GLY A 157 14.05 -2.79 2.36
N LEU A 158 14.63 -1.84 1.63
CA LEU A 158 15.57 -0.83 2.11
C LEU A 158 15.55 0.41 1.22
N TYR A 159 16.26 1.48 1.60
CA TYR A 159 16.33 2.71 0.80
C TYR A 159 17.04 2.46 -0.53
N PRO A 160 16.36 2.64 -1.69
CA PRO A 160 16.97 2.49 -3.01
C PRO A 160 17.69 3.77 -3.44
N ASP A 161 18.23 3.76 -4.65
CA ASP A 161 18.70 4.97 -5.33
C ASP A 161 17.57 6.04 -5.36
N GLN A 162 17.90 7.28 -5.01
CA GLN A 162 16.93 8.37 -4.89
C GLN A 162 16.05 8.55 -6.15
N ARG A 163 16.53 8.22 -7.33
CA ARG A 163 15.78 8.36 -8.59
C ARG A 163 14.54 7.50 -8.69
N TYR A 164 14.40 6.45 -7.84
CA TYR A 164 13.15 5.69 -7.73
C TYR A 164 11.99 6.51 -7.18
N MET A 165 12.26 7.60 -6.46
CA MET A 165 11.22 8.48 -5.90
C MET A 165 10.38 9.19 -6.97
N ALA A 166 10.91 9.35 -8.20
CA ALA A 166 10.17 9.87 -9.36
C ALA A 166 9.28 8.80 -10.02
N ILE A 167 9.47 7.52 -9.70
CA ILE A 167 8.75 6.39 -10.29
C ILE A 167 7.60 5.98 -9.36
N ALA A 168 7.91 5.79 -8.07
CA ALA A 168 7.01 5.25 -7.07
C ALA A 168 6.06 6.30 -6.49
N SER A 169 4.84 5.88 -6.18
CA SER A 169 3.95 6.59 -5.26
C SER A 169 4.47 6.44 -3.82
N VAL A 170 4.84 5.21 -3.43
CA VAL A 170 5.40 4.87 -2.12
C VAL A 170 6.57 3.90 -2.31
N VAL A 171 7.61 4.02 -1.48
CA VAL A 171 8.73 3.08 -1.37
C VAL A 171 8.69 2.44 0.02
N MET A 172 8.62 1.11 0.08
CA MET A 172 8.80 0.35 1.32
C MET A 172 10.31 0.30 1.63
N ALA A 173 10.75 1.28 2.42
CA ALA A 173 12.16 1.55 2.67
C ALA A 173 12.75 0.77 3.86
N PHE A 174 11.93 -0.04 4.50
CA PHE A 174 12.34 -1.03 5.48
C PHE A 174 11.36 -2.20 5.50
N GLU A 175 11.91 -3.40 5.43
CA GLU A 175 11.24 -4.64 5.74
C GLU A 175 12.20 -5.53 6.52
N GLY A 176 11.88 -5.81 7.79
CA GLY A 176 12.78 -6.58 8.63
C GLY A 176 12.30 -6.77 10.07
N PRO A 177 13.01 -7.61 10.85
CA PRO A 177 12.68 -7.84 12.25
C PRO A 177 12.96 -6.60 13.10
N TYR A 178 12.17 -6.44 14.18
CA TYR A 178 12.33 -5.34 15.14
C TYR A 178 13.76 -5.24 15.69
N SER A 179 14.42 -6.36 15.94
CA SER A 179 15.81 -6.40 16.42
C SER A 179 16.82 -5.73 15.48
N GLY A 180 16.52 -5.70 14.17
CA GLY A 180 17.32 -4.99 13.16
C GLY A 180 16.93 -3.53 12.98
N TYR A 181 15.72 -3.18 13.36
CA TYR A 181 15.13 -1.89 13.04
C TYR A 181 15.88 -0.71 13.68
N SER A 182 16.39 -0.84 14.90
CA SER A 182 17.18 0.20 15.56
C SER A 182 18.42 0.63 14.78
N ARG A 183 18.99 -0.26 13.97
CA ARG A 183 20.20 -0.02 13.15
C ARG A 183 19.91 0.58 11.77
N LEU A 184 18.64 0.77 11.38
CA LEU A 184 18.28 1.37 10.10
C LEU A 184 18.89 2.78 9.99
N ARG A 185 19.68 3.00 8.97
CA ARG A 185 20.22 4.32 8.60
C ARG A 185 19.32 4.96 7.56
N VAL A 186 18.84 6.17 7.86
CA VAL A 186 17.99 6.96 6.94
C VAL A 186 18.90 7.87 6.13
N PRO A 187 18.91 7.77 4.79
CA PRO A 187 19.68 8.67 3.94
C PRO A 187 19.20 10.13 4.05
N ALA A 188 20.12 11.08 3.98
CA ALA A 188 19.80 12.50 4.11
C ALA A 188 18.78 13.03 3.08
N TRP A 189 18.70 12.39 1.90
CA TRP A 189 17.75 12.79 0.86
C TRP A 189 16.28 12.50 1.21
N VAL A 190 16.01 11.60 2.17
CA VAL A 190 14.64 11.19 2.56
C VAL A 190 13.82 12.38 3.03
N SER A 191 14.41 13.32 3.79
CA SER A 191 13.74 14.51 4.29
C SER A 191 13.29 15.51 3.20
N ARG A 192 13.74 15.33 1.96
CA ARG A 192 13.31 16.15 0.81
C ARG A 192 11.96 15.73 0.22
N TYR A 193 11.41 14.61 0.66
CA TYR A 193 10.14 14.07 0.19
C TYR A 193 9.12 14.01 1.32
N PRO A 194 7.82 14.08 1.04
CA PRO A 194 6.79 13.88 2.07
C PRO A 194 6.92 12.50 2.73
N ALA A 195 6.66 12.40 4.03
CA ALA A 195 6.68 11.12 4.75
C ALA A 195 5.76 10.05 4.12
N ALA A 196 4.63 10.48 3.55
CA ALA A 196 3.71 9.61 2.81
C ALA A 196 4.33 8.86 1.62
N LYS A 197 5.55 9.19 1.21
CA LYS A 197 6.31 8.48 0.19
C LYS A 197 7.05 7.26 0.72
N PHE A 198 7.06 7.02 2.03
CA PHE A 198 7.84 5.95 2.64
C PHE A 198 6.96 5.04 3.51
N ALA A 199 7.17 3.74 3.37
CA ALA A 199 6.54 2.70 4.19
C ALA A 199 7.61 1.85 4.88
N HIS A 200 7.33 1.46 6.13
CA HIS A 200 8.15 0.53 6.89
C HIS A 200 7.31 -0.66 7.37
N THR A 201 7.83 -1.86 7.19
CA THR A 201 7.25 -3.12 7.69
C THR A 201 8.18 -3.72 8.73
N ILE A 202 7.68 -3.90 9.95
CA ILE A 202 8.48 -4.31 11.10
C ILE A 202 7.86 -5.57 11.72
N TYR A 203 8.50 -6.71 11.54
CA TYR A 203 8.00 -7.98 12.06
C TYR A 203 8.76 -8.46 13.30
N ALA A 204 8.32 -9.57 13.90
CA ALA A 204 8.86 -10.10 15.16
C ALA A 204 8.97 -9.03 16.27
N THR A 205 7.97 -8.16 16.36
CA THR A 205 7.93 -7.05 17.32
C THR A 205 7.19 -7.50 18.58
N PRO A 206 7.85 -7.54 19.76
CA PRO A 206 7.14 -7.80 21.01
C PRO A 206 6.03 -6.76 21.25
N GLY A 207 4.87 -7.19 21.74
CA GLY A 207 3.73 -6.29 21.95
C GLY A 207 4.03 -5.11 22.91
N SER A 208 4.98 -5.26 23.84
CA SER A 208 5.49 -4.17 24.68
C SER A 208 6.28 -3.11 23.90
N GLN A 209 6.81 -3.46 22.71
CA GLN A 209 7.62 -2.58 21.87
C GLN A 209 6.83 -1.91 20.73
N LEU A 210 5.53 -2.20 20.60
CA LEU A 210 4.69 -1.65 19.53
C LEU A 210 4.76 -0.11 19.44
N ALA A 211 4.55 0.58 20.56
CA ALA A 211 4.57 2.05 20.58
C ALA A 211 5.95 2.62 20.20
N SER A 212 7.02 1.97 20.67
CA SER A 212 8.40 2.32 20.32
C SER A 212 8.67 2.12 18.83
N ALA A 213 8.22 1.00 18.25
CA ALA A 213 8.37 0.72 16.82
C ALA A 213 7.67 1.78 15.95
N ILE A 214 6.43 2.13 16.27
CA ILE A 214 5.65 3.15 15.55
C ILE A 214 6.29 4.55 15.70
N SER A 215 6.71 4.93 16.93
CA SER A 215 7.38 6.20 17.16
C SER A 215 8.70 6.30 16.39
N LEU A 216 9.47 5.20 16.37
CA LEU A 216 10.72 5.13 15.63
C LEU A 216 10.51 5.19 14.11
N ALA A 217 9.44 4.57 13.59
CA ALA A 217 9.06 4.69 12.18
C ALA A 217 8.75 6.14 11.80
N ARG A 218 8.00 6.83 12.65
CA ARG A 218 7.68 8.26 12.47
C ARG A 218 8.93 9.14 12.48
N SER A 219 9.84 8.94 13.44
CA SER A 219 11.10 9.69 13.51
C SER A 219 12.02 9.43 12.30
N ARG A 220 11.83 8.30 11.62
CA ARG A 220 12.52 7.91 10.38
C ARG A 220 11.75 8.28 9.11
N HIS A 221 10.80 9.17 9.24
CA HIS A 221 10.07 9.74 8.11
C HIS A 221 9.19 8.72 7.35
N ALA A 222 8.74 7.64 8.01
CA ALA A 222 7.77 6.70 7.42
C ALA A 222 6.35 7.20 7.66
N GLY A 223 5.63 7.52 6.59
CA GLY A 223 4.20 7.89 6.61
C GLY A 223 3.28 6.67 6.60
N TRP A 224 3.80 5.50 6.24
CA TRP A 224 3.09 4.23 6.29
C TRP A 224 3.84 3.25 7.18
N VAL A 225 3.12 2.52 8.01
CA VAL A 225 3.73 1.55 8.91
C VAL A 225 2.85 0.31 9.05
N PHE A 226 3.50 -0.85 9.13
CA PHE A 226 2.91 -2.10 9.58
C PHE A 226 3.84 -2.73 10.60
N VAL A 227 3.30 -3.06 11.77
CA VAL A 227 4.06 -3.73 12.84
C VAL A 227 3.37 -5.03 13.18
N THR A 228 4.12 -6.14 13.24
CA THR A 228 3.55 -7.44 13.61
C THR A 228 4.41 -8.18 14.62
N ASP A 229 3.76 -8.87 15.53
CA ASP A 229 4.38 -9.83 16.47
C ASP A 229 4.72 -11.15 15.78
N ARG A 230 4.18 -11.39 14.60
CA ARG A 230 4.44 -12.59 13.83
C ARG A 230 5.88 -12.63 13.31
N SER A 231 6.36 -13.84 13.07
CA SER A 231 7.72 -14.13 12.61
C SER A 231 7.73 -15.41 11.74
N GLY A 232 8.92 -15.89 11.36
CA GLY A 232 9.06 -17.10 10.55
C GLY A 232 9.04 -16.83 9.05
N ALA A 233 8.67 -17.84 8.26
CA ALA A 233 8.75 -17.78 6.79
C ALA A 233 7.73 -16.81 6.16
N ASN A 234 6.56 -16.63 6.79
CA ASN A 234 5.57 -15.64 6.39
C ASN A 234 5.06 -14.90 7.63
N PRO A 235 5.65 -13.76 8.01
CA PRO A 235 5.17 -12.96 9.13
C PRO A 235 3.88 -12.18 8.81
N TYR A 236 3.33 -12.36 7.62
CA TYR A 236 2.17 -11.64 7.07
C TYR A 236 0.96 -12.56 6.87
N ASP A 237 0.92 -13.72 7.53
CA ASP A 237 -0.13 -14.73 7.43
C ASP A 237 -1.42 -14.39 8.22
N GLY A 238 -1.52 -13.17 8.73
CA GLY A 238 -2.68 -12.63 9.45
C GLY A 238 -2.40 -11.29 10.10
N LEU A 239 -3.44 -10.65 10.63
CA LEU A 239 -3.28 -9.45 11.44
C LEU A 239 -2.48 -9.77 12.73
N PRO A 240 -1.68 -8.82 13.24
CA PRO A 240 -0.98 -8.97 14.52
C PRO A 240 -1.96 -9.09 15.68
N GLY A 241 -1.57 -9.77 16.74
CA GLY A 241 -2.38 -9.94 17.94
C GLY A 241 -2.78 -8.61 18.62
N PHE A 242 -2.05 -7.56 18.34
CA PHE A 242 -2.29 -6.20 18.86
C PHE A 242 -2.88 -5.22 17.82
N TRP A 243 -3.47 -5.70 16.72
CA TRP A 243 -3.94 -4.85 15.61
C TRP A 243 -4.79 -3.64 16.03
N PRO A 244 -5.82 -3.76 16.91
CA PRO A 244 -6.59 -2.60 17.35
C PRO A 244 -5.73 -1.53 18.06
N ARG A 245 -4.71 -1.99 18.82
CA ARG A 245 -3.78 -1.10 19.52
C ARG A 245 -2.81 -0.42 18.55
N GLU A 246 -2.39 -1.11 17.49
CA GLU A 246 -1.58 -0.53 16.42
C GLU A 246 -2.32 0.61 15.74
N GLN A 247 -3.54 0.38 15.27
CA GLN A 247 -4.40 1.39 14.66
C GLN A 247 -4.56 2.62 15.57
N ALA A 248 -4.89 2.41 16.84
CA ALA A 248 -5.04 3.49 17.81
C ALA A 248 -3.72 4.25 18.06
N THR A 249 -2.56 3.57 18.02
CA THR A 249 -1.24 4.19 18.24
C THR A 249 -0.81 5.01 17.02
N VAL A 250 -1.09 4.52 15.82
CA VAL A 250 -0.85 5.25 14.56
C VAL A 250 -1.71 6.52 14.52
N ALA A 251 -3.00 6.41 14.82
CA ALA A 251 -3.96 7.53 14.79
C ALA A 251 -3.60 8.65 15.78
N ARG A 252 -3.15 8.32 16.99
CA ARG A 252 -2.74 9.33 18.00
C ARG A 252 -1.62 10.26 17.53
N GLY A 253 -0.81 9.85 16.60
CA GLY A 253 0.24 10.69 16.04
C GLY A 253 -0.24 11.79 15.10
N CYS A 254 -1.54 11.81 14.75
CA CYS A 254 -2.14 12.79 13.85
C CYS A 254 -2.72 14.02 14.58
N HIS A 255 -2.78 14.00 15.90
CA HIS A 255 -3.45 15.02 16.72
C HIS A 255 -2.50 15.81 17.64
N GLY A 256 -1.18 15.80 17.35
CA GLY A 256 -0.15 16.49 18.12
C GLY A 256 0.48 17.66 17.39
#